data_08e09936c8e50e21cf13dac42a2f03e4
#
_entry.id   08e09936c8e50e21cf13dac42a2f03e4
#
_cell.length_a   1.000
_cell.length_b   1.000
_cell.length_c   1.000
_cell.angle_alpha   90.00
_cell.angle_beta   90.00
_cell.angle_gamma   90.00
#
_symmetry.space_group_name_H-M   'P 1'
#
loop_
_entity.id
_entity.type
_entity.pdbx_description
1 polymer ?
#
loop_
_entity_poly.entity_id
_entity_poly.type
_entity_poly.pdbx_seq_one_letter_code
_entity_poly.pdbx_strand_id
1 'polypeptide(L)'
;MDRKKKAVYFKKVEEEPFARHMGIKLVDVDEGYAVCEMRYTDEMDNLYRNAHGGAIFSLIDEAFEISSNSHDRIAVALNMNVTYMKPPKKGSLLKAESKEIMRTRRT
;
A
#
# COMPACT_ATOMS: atom_id res chain seq x y z
N MET A 1 -9.05 -11.31 -11.81
CA MET A 1 -7.87 -12.10 -11.35
C MET A 1 -8.36 -13.34 -10.64
N ASP A 2 -7.88 -14.49 -11.02
CA ASP A 2 -8.33 -15.73 -10.39
C ASP A 2 -7.66 -15.96 -9.02
N ARG A 3 -8.16 -16.96 -8.29
CA ARG A 3 -7.69 -17.28 -6.94
C ARG A 3 -6.19 -17.60 -6.90
N LYS A 4 -5.73 -18.34 -7.90
CA LYS A 4 -4.34 -18.79 -7.98
C LYS A 4 -3.38 -17.60 -8.14
N LYS A 5 -3.77 -16.67 -8.99
CA LYS A 5 -2.98 -15.45 -9.23
C LYS A 5 -3.01 -14.51 -8.02
N LYS A 6 -4.15 -14.38 -7.35
CA LYS A 6 -4.24 -13.60 -6.10
C LYS A 6 -3.30 -14.17 -5.05
N ALA A 7 -3.23 -15.49 -4.91
CA ALA A 7 -2.35 -16.14 -3.94
C ALA A 7 -0.88 -15.78 -4.16
N VAL A 8 -0.46 -15.60 -5.40
CA VAL A 8 0.91 -15.19 -5.73
C VAL A 8 1.21 -13.80 -5.15
N TYR A 9 0.28 -12.87 -5.28
CA TYR A 9 0.46 -11.51 -4.73
C TYR A 9 0.47 -11.50 -3.21
N PHE A 10 -0.41 -12.27 -2.58
CA PHE A 10 -0.39 -12.40 -1.11
C PHE A 10 0.95 -12.91 -0.62
N LYS A 11 1.50 -13.91 -1.27
CA LYS A 11 2.81 -14.46 -0.91
C LYS A 11 3.92 -13.44 -1.11
N LYS A 12 3.90 -12.72 -2.22
CA LYS A 12 4.92 -11.70 -2.51
C LYS A 12 4.96 -10.62 -1.44
N VAL A 13 3.80 -10.16 -0.98
CA VAL A 13 3.73 -9.12 0.06
C VAL A 13 4.21 -9.69 1.39
N GLU A 14 3.86 -10.93 1.73
CA GLU A 14 4.36 -11.57 2.95
C GLU A 14 5.88 -11.67 2.97
N GLU A 15 6.51 -11.78 1.83
CA GLU A 15 7.96 -11.91 1.70
C GLU A 15 8.66 -10.57 1.43
N GLU A 16 7.92 -9.52 1.20
CA GLU A 16 8.49 -8.20 0.90
C GLU A 16 9.09 -7.58 2.16
N PRO A 17 10.42 -7.32 2.17
CA PRO A 17 11.11 -6.84 3.38
C PRO A 17 10.50 -5.57 3.97
N PHE A 18 10.20 -4.58 3.13
CA PHE A 18 9.67 -3.31 3.61
C PHE A 18 8.27 -3.46 4.20
N ALA A 19 7.39 -4.22 3.53
CA ALA A 19 6.04 -4.46 4.03
C ALA A 19 6.07 -5.19 5.37
N ARG A 20 6.96 -6.16 5.50
CA ARG A 20 7.16 -6.89 6.77
C ARG A 20 7.64 -5.95 7.88
N HIS A 21 8.59 -5.09 7.57
CA HIS A 21 9.14 -4.14 8.51
C HIS A 21 8.06 -3.19 9.05
N MET A 22 7.19 -2.71 8.17
CA MET A 22 6.12 -1.78 8.53
C MET A 22 4.86 -2.47 9.05
N GLY A 23 4.78 -3.79 8.95
CA GLY A 23 3.58 -4.52 9.32
C GLY A 23 2.43 -4.34 8.35
N ILE A 24 2.75 -4.05 7.08
CA ILE A 24 1.74 -3.88 6.04
C ILE A 24 1.32 -5.25 5.52
N LYS A 25 0.00 -5.45 5.41
CA LYS A 25 -0.57 -6.69 4.89
C LYS A 25 -1.48 -6.40 3.72
N LEU A 26 -1.43 -7.27 2.72
CA LEU A 26 -2.37 -7.24 1.62
C LEU A 26 -3.71 -7.82 2.10
N VAL A 27 -4.81 -7.12 1.83
CA VAL A 27 -6.16 -7.55 2.19
C VAL A 27 -6.88 -8.12 0.98
N ASP A 28 -6.75 -7.43 -0.16
CA ASP A 28 -7.34 -7.89 -1.42
C ASP A 28 -6.57 -7.32 -2.59
N VAL A 29 -6.65 -8.01 -3.73
CA VAL A 29 -5.98 -7.60 -4.97
C VAL A 29 -6.82 -8.04 -6.15
N ASP A 30 -6.82 -7.21 -7.19
CA ASP A 30 -7.39 -7.53 -8.49
C ASP A 30 -6.63 -6.73 -9.55
N GLU A 31 -6.97 -6.87 -10.79
CA GLU A 31 -6.33 -6.07 -11.84
C GLU A 31 -6.63 -4.59 -11.62
N GLY A 32 -5.57 -3.80 -11.49
CA GLY A 32 -5.68 -2.36 -11.24
C GLY A 32 -6.26 -2.00 -9.87
N TYR A 33 -6.20 -2.92 -8.91
CA TYR A 33 -6.85 -2.75 -7.61
C TYR A 33 -6.07 -3.44 -6.50
N ALA A 34 -5.95 -2.78 -5.36
CA ALA A 34 -5.35 -3.39 -4.17
C ALA A 34 -5.88 -2.72 -2.91
N VAL A 35 -6.00 -3.51 -1.86
CA VAL A 35 -6.28 -3.01 -0.51
C VAL A 35 -5.21 -3.54 0.42
N CYS A 36 -4.58 -2.64 1.16
CA CYS A 36 -3.58 -2.97 2.18
C CYS A 36 -4.01 -2.40 3.52
N GLU A 37 -3.51 -2.99 4.59
CA GLU A 37 -3.75 -2.49 5.94
C GLU A 37 -2.47 -2.46 6.75
N MET A 38 -2.42 -1.58 7.75
CA MET A 38 -1.29 -1.40 8.63
C MET A 38 -1.77 -0.87 9.97
N ARG A 39 -1.31 -1.50 11.05
CA ARG A 39 -1.60 -0.98 12.40
C ARG A 39 -0.68 0.20 12.71
N TYR A 40 -1.26 1.34 13.10
CA TYR A 40 -0.46 2.48 13.55
C TYR A 40 0.10 2.18 14.95
N THR A 41 1.42 2.13 15.05
CA THR A 41 2.14 1.87 16.31
C THR A 41 2.97 3.07 16.71
N ASP A 42 3.45 3.09 17.95
CA ASP A 42 4.29 4.17 18.48
C ASP A 42 5.58 4.36 17.68
N GLU A 43 6.08 3.32 17.04
CA GLU A 43 7.29 3.40 16.21
C GLU A 43 7.10 4.22 14.95
N MET A 44 5.86 4.55 14.62
CA MET A 44 5.50 5.36 13.46
C MET A 44 5.24 6.82 13.83
N ASP A 45 5.52 7.20 15.07
CA ASP A 45 5.32 8.58 15.52
C ASP A 45 6.33 9.52 14.90
N ASN A 46 5.87 10.72 14.63
CA ASN A 46 6.72 11.82 14.24
C ASN A 46 7.29 12.52 15.48
N LEU A 47 7.96 13.64 15.26
CA LEU A 47 8.62 14.43 16.30
C LEU A 47 7.65 14.85 17.43
N TYR A 48 6.37 14.98 17.11
CA TYR A 48 5.34 15.48 18.02
C TYR A 48 4.42 14.39 18.54
N ARG A 49 4.81 13.12 18.37
CA ARG A 49 4.05 11.92 18.80
C ARG A 49 2.70 11.77 18.10
N ASN A 50 2.63 12.22 16.86
CA ASN A 50 1.52 11.96 15.94
C ASN A 50 2.02 11.06 14.83
N ALA A 51 1.10 10.47 14.06
CA ALA A 51 1.49 9.60 12.96
C ALA A 51 2.39 10.31 11.97
N HIS A 52 3.55 9.73 11.70
CA HIS A 52 4.47 10.26 10.70
C HIS A 52 3.86 10.13 9.30
N GLY A 53 3.89 11.21 8.52
CA GLY A 53 3.38 11.19 7.16
C GLY A 53 4.05 10.12 6.30
N GLY A 54 5.33 9.84 6.55
CA GLY A 54 6.05 8.78 5.85
C GLY A 54 5.49 7.39 6.10
N ALA A 55 4.97 7.12 7.30
CA ALA A 55 4.34 5.84 7.59
C ALA A 55 3.02 5.70 6.83
N ILE A 56 2.20 6.75 6.82
CA ILE A 56 0.95 6.78 6.07
C ILE A 56 1.23 6.62 4.58
N PHE A 57 2.22 7.36 4.07
CA PHE A 57 2.62 7.29 2.68
C PHE A 57 3.08 5.88 2.30
N SER A 58 3.81 5.20 3.20
CA SER A 58 4.27 3.83 2.95
C SER A 58 3.11 2.87 2.69
N LEU A 59 2.04 3.00 3.45
CA LEU A 59 0.85 2.18 3.26
C LEU A 59 0.18 2.50 1.91
N ILE A 60 0.06 3.77 1.58
CA ILE A 60 -0.51 4.23 0.30
C ILE A 60 0.34 3.70 -0.86
N ASP A 61 1.65 3.84 -0.76
CA ASP A 61 2.59 3.42 -1.79
C ASP A 61 2.58 1.91 -1.98
N GLU A 62 2.41 1.15 -0.91
CA GLU A 62 2.30 -0.30 -1.00
C GLU A 62 1.07 -0.72 -1.81
N ALA A 63 -0.09 -0.15 -1.51
CA ALA A 63 -1.31 -0.44 -2.27
C ALA A 63 -1.15 -0.05 -3.74
N PHE A 64 -0.52 1.10 -3.99
CA PHE A 64 -0.22 1.56 -5.34
C PHE A 64 0.75 0.61 -6.06
N GLU A 65 1.80 0.17 -5.40
CA GLU A 65 2.77 -0.77 -5.98
C GLU A 65 2.08 -2.04 -6.47
N ILE A 66 1.21 -2.60 -5.64
CA ILE A 66 0.52 -3.84 -5.97
C ILE A 66 -0.46 -3.63 -7.12
N SER A 67 -1.29 -2.61 -7.07
CA SER A 67 -2.27 -2.36 -8.12
C SER A 67 -1.62 -2.04 -9.47
N SER A 68 -0.54 -1.27 -9.47
CA SER A 68 0.16 -0.89 -10.70
C SER A 68 0.92 -2.05 -11.32
N ASN A 69 1.31 -3.05 -10.52
CA ASN A 69 2.01 -4.24 -11.01
C ASN A 69 1.09 -5.44 -11.25
N SER A 70 -0.22 -5.26 -11.14
CA SER A 70 -1.19 -6.34 -11.24
C SER A 70 -1.47 -6.81 -12.68
N HIS A 71 -0.83 -6.20 -13.66
CA HIS A 71 -1.03 -6.50 -15.09
C HIS A 71 0.12 -7.32 -15.68
N ASP A 72 0.87 -8.04 -14.87
CA ASP A 72 2.03 -8.85 -15.29
C ASP A 72 3.15 -8.05 -15.97
N ARG A 73 3.24 -6.76 -15.65
CA ARG A 73 4.31 -5.87 -16.13
C ARG A 73 4.85 -5.11 -14.94
N ILE A 74 6.17 -4.97 -14.89
CA ILE A 74 6.81 -4.19 -13.85
C ILE A 74 6.55 -2.71 -14.09
N ALA A 75 5.99 -2.05 -13.09
CA ALA A 75 5.73 -0.61 -13.10
C ALA A 75 6.38 0.02 -11.88
N VAL A 76 6.90 1.22 -12.06
CA VAL A 76 7.48 2.01 -10.97
C VAL A 76 6.81 3.38 -10.93
N ALA A 77 6.83 4.00 -9.77
CA ALA A 77 6.21 5.31 -9.60
C ALA A 77 6.95 6.37 -10.41
N LEU A 78 6.20 7.15 -11.18
CA LEU A 78 6.72 8.29 -11.90
C LEU A 78 6.49 9.58 -11.10
N ASN A 79 5.31 9.70 -10.51
CA ASN A 79 4.92 10.87 -9.76
C ASN A 79 3.90 10.46 -8.71
N MET A 80 4.00 11.02 -7.52
CA MET A 80 3.03 10.77 -6.45
C MET A 80 2.67 12.09 -5.78
N ASN A 81 1.39 12.24 -5.49
CA ASN A 81 0.86 13.44 -4.84
C ASN A 81 -0.04 12.99 -3.71
N VAL A 82 0.22 13.49 -2.50
CA VAL A 82 -0.52 13.06 -1.31
C VAL A 82 -1.04 14.27 -0.54
N THR A 83 -2.30 14.21 -0.14
CA THR A 83 -2.91 15.21 0.72
C THR A 83 -3.25 14.56 2.05
N TYR A 84 -2.60 15.02 3.11
CA TYR A 84 -2.87 14.55 4.47
C TYR A 84 -3.97 15.41 5.07
N MET A 85 -5.10 14.80 5.38
CA MET A 85 -6.27 15.55 5.84
C MET A 85 -6.48 15.49 7.34
N LYS A 86 -6.11 14.37 7.96
CA LYS A 86 -6.38 14.13 9.38
C LYS A 86 -5.45 13.04 9.91
N PRO A 87 -4.82 13.25 11.08
CA PRO A 87 -3.98 12.20 11.67
C PRO A 87 -4.85 11.07 12.22
N PRO A 88 -4.42 9.80 12.06
CA PRO A 88 -5.10 8.68 12.67
C PRO A 88 -4.86 8.64 14.18
N LYS A 89 -5.76 8.00 14.88
CA LYS A 89 -5.60 7.75 16.31
C LYS A 89 -4.60 6.61 16.53
N LYS A 90 -3.85 6.71 17.62
CA LYS A 90 -2.88 5.69 18.00
C LYS A 90 -3.55 4.32 18.13
N GLY A 91 -2.90 3.30 17.61
CA GLY A 91 -3.42 1.92 17.62
C GLY A 91 -4.46 1.63 16.55
N SER A 92 -4.82 2.61 15.71
CA SER A 92 -5.80 2.40 14.65
C SER A 92 -5.29 1.42 13.60
N LEU A 93 -6.20 0.64 13.03
CA LEU A 93 -5.91 -0.15 11.84
C LEU A 93 -6.19 0.73 10.62
N LEU A 94 -5.12 1.10 9.92
CA LEU A 94 -5.21 1.94 8.73
C LEU A 94 -5.41 1.06 7.50
N LYS A 95 -6.16 1.57 6.55
CA LYS A 95 -6.44 0.85 5.30
C LYS A 95 -6.20 1.78 4.13
N ALA A 96 -5.50 1.29 3.11
CA ALA A 96 -5.32 1.99 1.85
C ALA A 96 -5.93 1.18 0.73
N GLU A 97 -6.71 1.84 -0.10
CA GLU A 97 -7.32 1.24 -1.28
C GLU A 97 -6.79 1.97 -2.50
N SER A 98 -6.27 1.20 -3.45
CA SER A 98 -5.75 1.72 -4.72
C SER A 98 -6.63 1.26 -5.86
N LYS A 99 -7.08 2.22 -6.68
CA LYS A 99 -7.88 1.95 -7.87
C LYS A 99 -7.25 2.63 -9.07
N GLU A 100 -6.99 1.86 -10.09
CA GLU A 100 -6.51 2.38 -11.37
C GLU A 100 -7.65 3.15 -12.04
N ILE A 101 -7.39 4.34 -12.51
CA ILE A 101 -8.38 5.15 -13.23
C ILE A 101 -8.09 5.25 -14.71
N MET A 102 -6.83 5.01 -15.10
CA MET A 102 -6.44 5.04 -16.50
C MET A 102 -5.12 4.30 -16.65
N ARG A 103 -5.01 3.56 -17.72
CA ARG A 103 -3.79 2.87 -18.07
C ARG A 103 -3.51 3.03 -19.56
N THR A 104 -2.27 3.39 -19.88
CA THR A 104 -1.81 3.43 -21.25
C THR A 104 -0.73 2.36 -21.44
N ARG A 105 -0.14 2.31 -22.62
CA ARG A 105 0.93 1.37 -22.91
C ARG A 105 2.19 1.64 -22.08
N ARG A 106 2.43 2.90 -21.72
CA ARG A 106 3.63 3.34 -20.99
C ARG A 106 3.36 3.78 -19.56
N THR A 107 2.15 4.23 -19.30
CA THR A 107 1.79 4.76 -17.98
C THR A 107 0.43 4.27 -17.52
#